data_c7064f31b424b865e62fa2be1f7abf5e
#
_entry.id   c7064f31b424b865e62fa2be1f7abf5e
#
_cell.length_a   1.000
_cell.length_b   1.000
_cell.length_c   1.000
_cell.angle_alpha   90.00
_cell.angle_beta   90.00
_cell.angle_gamma   90.00
#
_symmetry.space_group_name_H-M   'P 1'
#
loop_
_entity.id
_entity.type
_entity.pdbx_description
1 polymer ?
#
loop_
_entity_poly.entity_id
_entity_poly.type
_entity_poly.pdbx_seq_one_letter_code
_entity_poly.pdbx_strand_id
1 'polypeptide(L)'
;MKTYADVVELYYDAKLSALRSGDRVRGVLRRVGSTYGWNERPAAAITDDDAAAMLHDIAARCGRKAMANQTKHLLHAMFKWAKQPGRKFVIVNPFADLPAPGGAIVKRDRFLSTAEIRQVWRALDEPERYEVSQDAATALCLILTTAARPGMVAGMTGAELRDLRGPSEHGPHWALPAERMKAGSAFITPLSGLALVLLRPHLKADPDAPVFDLGRNDLQDAAKSIVAALKMERWTPHDLRRTAATILDRAGYSLEQIGALLAHTRKGVTAVYARWDKFDLRREMATVVERSLRETLASEPAAIKTAA
;
A
#
# COMPACT_ATOMS: atom_id res chain seq x y z
N MET A 1 5.24 -40.33 4.75
CA MET A 1 5.54 -39.22 3.81
C MET A 1 4.70 -38.03 4.22
N LYS A 2 5.25 -36.82 4.20
CA LYS A 2 4.47 -35.61 4.54
C LYS A 2 3.57 -35.20 3.36
N THR A 3 2.29 -34.93 3.64
CA THR A 3 1.36 -34.41 2.63
C THR A 3 1.68 -32.93 2.34
N TYR A 4 1.08 -32.37 1.28
CA TYR A 4 1.17 -30.93 1.00
C TYR A 4 0.66 -30.09 2.18
N ALA A 5 -0.49 -30.47 2.74
CA ALA A 5 -1.06 -29.78 3.90
C ALA A 5 -0.14 -29.80 5.12
N ASP A 6 0.48 -30.96 5.42
CA ASP A 6 1.50 -31.05 6.48
C ASP A 6 2.66 -30.10 6.27
N VAL A 7 3.17 -30.01 5.03
CA VAL A 7 4.31 -29.15 4.70
C VAL A 7 3.94 -27.66 4.85
N VAL A 8 2.71 -27.28 4.48
CA VAL A 8 2.21 -25.90 4.69
C VAL A 8 2.22 -25.53 6.16
N GLU A 9 1.70 -26.40 7.04
CA GLU A 9 1.62 -26.12 8.49
C GLU A 9 3.04 -26.08 9.11
N LEU A 10 3.88 -27.04 8.81
CA LEU A 10 5.25 -27.06 9.28
C LEU A 10 6.06 -25.84 8.81
N TYR A 11 5.81 -25.38 7.58
CA TYR A 11 6.44 -24.17 7.05
C TYR A 11 5.93 -22.92 7.75
N TYR A 12 4.62 -22.87 8.04
CA TYR A 12 4.03 -21.78 8.80
C TYR A 12 4.69 -21.66 10.17
N ASP A 13 4.72 -22.75 10.94
CA ASP A 13 5.30 -22.75 12.29
C ASP A 13 6.79 -22.35 12.29
N ALA A 14 7.54 -22.87 11.32
CA ALA A 14 8.98 -22.66 11.27
C ALA A 14 9.42 -21.29 10.71
N LYS A 15 8.61 -20.64 9.86
CA LYS A 15 9.04 -19.48 9.07
C LYS A 15 8.04 -18.32 9.00
N LEU A 16 6.77 -18.57 9.16
CA LEU A 16 5.75 -17.57 8.88
C LEU A 16 5.05 -17.04 10.13
N SER A 17 4.95 -17.82 11.20
CA SER A 17 4.20 -17.50 12.43
C SER A 17 4.61 -16.18 13.07
N ALA A 18 5.90 -15.86 13.06
CA ALA A 18 6.43 -14.59 13.56
C ALA A 18 6.29 -13.40 12.58
N LEU A 19 5.83 -13.65 11.35
CA LEU A 19 5.72 -12.60 10.34
C LEU A 19 4.33 -11.99 10.32
N ARG A 20 4.24 -10.68 10.30
CA ARG A 20 2.97 -9.93 10.16
C ARG A 20 2.11 -10.40 8.97
N SER A 21 2.72 -10.92 7.92
CA SER A 21 2.03 -11.46 6.75
C SER A 21 1.84 -12.98 6.78
N GLY A 22 2.24 -13.65 7.86
CA GLY A 22 2.31 -15.11 7.95
C GLY A 22 0.98 -15.79 7.67
N ASP A 23 -0.09 -15.37 8.37
CA ASP A 23 -1.43 -15.94 8.18
C ASP A 23 -1.96 -15.74 6.76
N ARG A 24 -1.68 -14.58 6.17
CA ARG A 24 -2.07 -14.32 4.78
C ARG A 24 -1.35 -15.27 3.82
N VAL A 25 -0.05 -15.49 4.01
CA VAL A 25 0.73 -16.43 3.18
C VAL A 25 0.22 -17.85 3.37
N ARG A 26 0.02 -18.28 4.62
CA ARG A 26 -0.58 -19.59 4.95
C ARG A 26 -1.93 -19.76 4.25
N GLY A 27 -2.80 -18.74 4.31
CA GLY A 27 -4.09 -18.76 3.62
C GLY A 27 -3.99 -18.93 2.10
N VAL A 28 -2.99 -18.34 1.45
CA VAL A 28 -2.73 -18.56 0.02
C VAL A 28 -2.29 -19.98 -0.25
N LEU A 29 -1.33 -20.51 0.53
CA LEU A 29 -0.82 -21.86 0.37
C LEU A 29 -1.93 -22.91 0.59
N ARG A 30 -2.73 -22.78 1.65
CA ARG A 30 -3.89 -23.68 1.90
C ARG A 30 -4.91 -23.64 0.77
N ARG A 31 -5.19 -22.46 0.22
CA ARG A 31 -6.11 -22.30 -0.90
C ARG A 31 -5.61 -23.02 -2.16
N VAL A 32 -4.32 -22.95 -2.45
CA VAL A 32 -3.73 -23.74 -3.54
C VAL A 32 -3.98 -25.22 -3.31
N GLY A 33 -3.68 -25.74 -2.12
CA GLY A 33 -3.89 -27.12 -1.77
C GLY A 33 -5.35 -27.58 -1.98
N SER A 34 -6.31 -26.78 -1.53
CA SER A 34 -7.75 -27.10 -1.69
C SER A 34 -8.23 -26.97 -3.13
N THR A 35 -7.81 -25.91 -3.86
CA THR A 35 -8.28 -25.65 -5.23
C THR A 35 -7.76 -26.69 -6.23
N TYR A 36 -6.52 -27.16 -6.05
CA TYR A 36 -5.87 -28.09 -6.98
C TYR A 36 -5.80 -29.53 -6.45
N GLY A 37 -6.49 -29.85 -5.35
CA GLY A 37 -6.55 -31.19 -4.78
C GLY A 37 -5.24 -31.73 -4.22
N TRP A 38 -4.35 -30.83 -3.77
CA TRP A 38 -3.02 -31.25 -3.30
C TRP A 38 -2.94 -31.57 -1.80
N ASN A 39 -3.95 -31.21 -1.01
CA ASN A 39 -3.87 -31.29 0.45
C ASN A 39 -3.43 -32.67 0.94
N GLU A 40 -4.03 -33.75 0.41
CA GLU A 40 -3.77 -35.13 0.82
C GLU A 40 -2.64 -35.79 -0.01
N ARG A 41 -2.15 -35.13 -1.06
CA ARG A 41 -1.06 -35.68 -1.87
C ARG A 41 0.25 -35.59 -1.11
N PRO A 42 1.12 -36.60 -1.18
CA PRO A 42 2.50 -36.46 -0.71
C PRO A 42 3.16 -35.26 -1.38
N ALA A 43 3.75 -34.38 -0.60
CA ALA A 43 4.39 -33.18 -1.16
C ALA A 43 5.50 -33.50 -2.18
N ALA A 44 6.16 -34.64 -2.01
CA ALA A 44 7.18 -35.15 -2.93
C ALA A 44 6.62 -35.67 -4.26
N ALA A 45 5.29 -35.88 -4.36
CA ALA A 45 4.62 -36.35 -5.58
C ALA A 45 4.05 -35.20 -6.44
N ILE A 46 4.23 -33.95 -6.00
CA ILE A 46 3.86 -32.77 -6.78
C ILE A 46 4.99 -32.51 -7.77
N THR A 47 4.66 -32.56 -9.07
CA THR A 47 5.62 -32.43 -10.16
C THR A 47 5.71 -30.97 -10.65
N ASP A 48 6.68 -30.69 -11.49
CA ASP A 48 6.82 -29.42 -12.22
C ASP A 48 5.68 -29.23 -13.24
N ASP A 49 5.15 -30.32 -13.82
CA ASP A 49 3.95 -30.27 -14.67
C ASP A 49 2.72 -29.83 -13.87
N ASP A 50 2.49 -30.39 -12.68
CA ASP A 50 1.42 -29.95 -11.77
C ASP A 50 1.55 -28.45 -11.45
N ALA A 51 2.78 -28.02 -11.14
CA ALA A 51 3.07 -26.63 -10.81
C ALA A 51 2.85 -25.71 -12.00
N ALA A 52 3.29 -26.10 -13.19
CA ALA A 52 3.10 -25.34 -14.44
C ALA A 52 1.61 -25.21 -14.79
N ALA A 53 0.85 -26.30 -14.73
CA ALA A 53 -0.58 -26.32 -15.01
C ALA A 53 -1.35 -25.39 -14.06
N MET A 54 -1.10 -25.48 -12.77
CA MET A 54 -1.70 -24.61 -11.75
C MET A 54 -1.39 -23.13 -12.00
N LEU A 55 -0.12 -22.79 -12.29
CA LEU A 55 0.29 -21.42 -12.54
C LEU A 55 -0.31 -20.87 -13.84
N HIS A 56 -0.41 -21.72 -14.88
CA HIS A 56 -1.09 -21.37 -16.12
C HIS A 56 -2.59 -21.10 -15.89
N ASP A 57 -3.25 -21.91 -15.11
CA ASP A 57 -4.64 -21.72 -14.74
C ASP A 57 -4.87 -20.35 -14.07
N ILE A 58 -4.06 -19.98 -13.09
CA ILE A 58 -4.17 -18.67 -12.44
C ILE A 58 -3.86 -17.51 -13.40
N ALA A 59 -2.84 -17.66 -14.25
CA ALA A 59 -2.39 -16.58 -15.12
C ALA A 59 -3.32 -16.36 -16.33
N ALA A 60 -3.67 -17.45 -17.02
CA ALA A 60 -4.40 -17.39 -18.29
C ALA A 60 -5.90 -17.49 -18.07
N ARG A 61 -6.38 -18.57 -17.43
CA ARG A 61 -7.81 -18.83 -17.27
C ARG A 61 -8.48 -17.85 -16.31
N CYS A 62 -7.80 -17.49 -15.21
CA CYS A 62 -8.31 -16.50 -14.26
C CYS A 62 -7.87 -15.05 -14.59
N GLY A 63 -7.05 -14.83 -15.61
CA GLY A 63 -6.54 -13.50 -15.98
C GLY A 63 -5.66 -12.81 -14.90
N ARG A 64 -5.17 -13.56 -13.91
CA ARG A 64 -4.52 -13.00 -12.70
C ARG A 64 -2.99 -13.15 -12.75
N LYS A 65 -2.35 -12.60 -13.77
CA LYS A 65 -0.90 -12.70 -14.03
C LYS A 65 -0.01 -12.38 -12.82
N ALA A 66 -0.26 -11.24 -12.15
CA ALA A 66 0.50 -10.84 -10.98
C ALA A 66 0.32 -11.81 -9.79
N MET A 67 -0.88 -12.35 -9.61
CA MET A 67 -1.17 -13.35 -8.59
C MET A 67 -0.44 -14.66 -8.88
N ALA A 68 -0.39 -15.11 -10.13
CA ALA A 68 0.35 -16.30 -10.52
C ALA A 68 1.83 -16.18 -10.18
N ASN A 69 2.46 -15.03 -10.53
CA ASN A 69 3.84 -14.78 -10.17
C ASN A 69 4.07 -14.77 -8.65
N GLN A 70 3.17 -14.12 -7.89
CA GLN A 70 3.27 -14.11 -6.42
C GLN A 70 3.09 -15.51 -5.84
N THR A 71 2.12 -16.27 -6.32
CA THR A 71 1.85 -17.65 -5.87
C THR A 71 3.06 -18.54 -6.15
N LYS A 72 3.68 -18.43 -7.34
CA LYS A 72 4.93 -19.12 -7.66
C LYS A 72 6.03 -18.82 -6.63
N HIS A 73 6.25 -17.54 -6.30
CA HIS A 73 7.29 -17.17 -5.33
C HIS A 73 7.03 -17.77 -3.93
N LEU A 74 5.78 -17.76 -3.47
CA LEU A 74 5.43 -18.33 -2.17
C LEU A 74 5.64 -19.84 -2.13
N LEU A 75 5.19 -20.57 -3.15
CA LEU A 75 5.37 -22.01 -3.25
C LEU A 75 6.84 -22.39 -3.45
N HIS A 76 7.56 -21.66 -4.31
CA HIS A 76 9.00 -21.87 -4.46
C HIS A 76 9.74 -21.75 -3.11
N ALA A 77 9.41 -20.74 -2.31
CA ALA A 77 10.03 -20.54 -0.99
C ALA A 77 9.71 -21.69 -0.03
N MET A 78 8.44 -22.15 0.00
CA MET A 78 8.02 -23.27 0.83
C MET A 78 8.71 -24.58 0.40
N PHE A 79 8.71 -24.92 -0.88
CA PHE A 79 9.36 -26.15 -1.37
C PHE A 79 10.89 -26.10 -1.25
N LYS A 80 11.50 -24.92 -1.44
CA LYS A 80 12.93 -24.71 -1.16
C LYS A 80 13.26 -24.99 0.30
N TRP A 81 12.41 -24.55 1.24
CA TRP A 81 12.56 -24.86 2.66
C TRP A 81 12.35 -26.33 2.95
N ALA A 82 11.34 -26.97 2.34
CA ALA A 82 11.04 -28.39 2.53
C ALA A 82 12.13 -29.34 2.01
N LYS A 83 12.91 -28.89 1.00
CA LYS A 83 14.05 -29.64 0.42
C LYS A 83 15.32 -29.60 1.29
N GLN A 84 15.45 -28.68 2.25
CA GLN A 84 16.68 -28.45 2.98
C GLN A 84 17.15 -29.71 3.75
N PRO A 85 18.48 -29.86 3.95
CA PRO A 85 19.06 -30.92 4.83
C PRO A 85 18.36 -30.92 6.21
N GLY A 86 18.12 -32.11 6.74
CA GLY A 86 17.42 -32.29 8.02
C GLY A 86 15.89 -32.35 7.91
N ARG A 87 15.28 -31.87 6.78
CA ARG A 87 13.85 -32.01 6.51
C ARG A 87 13.57 -33.08 5.46
N LYS A 88 14.07 -32.85 4.25
CA LYS A 88 13.95 -33.79 3.11
C LYS A 88 12.51 -34.25 2.87
N PHE A 89 11.53 -33.38 3.10
CA PHE A 89 10.12 -33.69 2.82
C PHE A 89 9.86 -33.83 1.33
N VAL A 90 10.68 -33.16 0.52
CA VAL A 90 10.72 -33.23 -0.94
C VAL A 90 12.17 -33.35 -1.42
N ILE A 91 12.36 -34.00 -2.57
CA ILE A 91 13.68 -34.18 -3.20
C ILE A 91 13.93 -33.03 -4.19
N VAL A 92 12.91 -32.64 -4.94
CA VAL A 92 12.96 -31.59 -5.95
C VAL A 92 12.00 -30.46 -5.57
N ASN A 93 12.34 -29.24 -5.93
CA ASN A 93 11.42 -28.12 -5.83
C ASN A 93 10.74 -27.93 -7.19
N PRO A 94 9.44 -28.26 -7.33
CA PRO A 94 8.74 -28.22 -8.62
C PRO A 94 8.58 -26.80 -9.19
N PHE A 95 8.92 -25.78 -8.42
CA PHE A 95 8.83 -24.35 -8.83
C PHE A 95 10.21 -23.74 -9.15
N ALA A 96 11.31 -24.52 -9.12
CA ALA A 96 12.66 -23.96 -9.23
C ALA A 96 12.90 -23.29 -10.60
N ASP A 97 12.67 -24.05 -11.67
CA ASP A 97 13.07 -23.67 -13.02
C ASP A 97 11.90 -23.17 -13.89
N LEU A 98 10.70 -23.07 -13.29
CA LEU A 98 9.54 -22.53 -14.02
C LEU A 98 9.71 -21.04 -14.31
N PRO A 99 9.38 -20.58 -15.52
CA PRO A 99 9.36 -19.15 -15.83
C PRO A 99 8.29 -18.41 -15.01
N ALA A 100 8.33 -17.07 -15.03
CA ALA A 100 7.29 -16.26 -14.42
C ALA A 100 5.99 -16.41 -15.25
N PRO A 101 4.93 -17.07 -14.74
CA PRO A 101 3.75 -17.43 -15.53
C PRO A 101 2.95 -16.22 -16.03
N GLY A 102 3.07 -15.09 -15.33
CA GLY A 102 2.45 -13.82 -15.73
C GLY A 102 3.34 -12.94 -16.61
N GLY A 103 4.51 -13.41 -17.01
CA GLY A 103 5.51 -12.60 -17.70
C GLY A 103 6.09 -11.48 -16.84
N ALA A 104 6.75 -10.53 -17.47
CA ALA A 104 7.26 -9.34 -16.81
C ALA A 104 6.09 -8.50 -16.24
N ILE A 105 6.20 -8.13 -14.97
CA ILE A 105 5.22 -7.23 -14.35
C ILE A 105 5.53 -5.81 -14.80
N VAL A 106 4.67 -5.22 -15.62
CA VAL A 106 4.74 -3.80 -15.94
C VAL A 106 4.43 -3.02 -14.66
N LYS A 107 5.40 -2.25 -14.20
CA LYS A 107 5.19 -1.35 -13.06
C LYS A 107 4.21 -0.25 -13.50
N ARG A 108 3.14 -0.14 -12.75
CA ARG A 108 2.19 0.94 -12.95
C ARG A 108 2.82 2.24 -12.46
N ASP A 109 2.81 3.28 -13.29
CA ASP A 109 3.35 4.62 -13.00
C ASP A 109 2.28 5.71 -12.99
N ARG A 110 1.00 5.31 -12.90
CA ARG A 110 -0.17 6.18 -12.86
C ARG A 110 -0.08 7.22 -11.74
N PHE A 111 -0.27 8.48 -12.07
CA PHE A 111 -0.53 9.61 -11.17
C PHE A 111 -1.66 10.46 -11.75
N LEU A 112 -2.30 11.29 -10.96
CA LEU A 112 -3.40 12.14 -11.39
C LEU A 112 -2.86 13.44 -12.00
N SER A 113 -3.39 13.82 -13.16
CA SER A 113 -3.17 15.14 -13.74
C SER A 113 -3.84 16.22 -12.90
N THR A 114 -3.50 17.51 -13.15
CA THR A 114 -4.11 18.65 -12.47
C THR A 114 -5.64 18.66 -12.63
N ALA A 115 -6.13 18.34 -13.83
CA ALA A 115 -7.57 18.25 -14.08
C ALA A 115 -8.24 17.12 -13.28
N GLU A 116 -7.60 15.95 -13.21
CA GLU A 116 -8.10 14.81 -12.45
C GLU A 116 -8.03 15.05 -10.94
N ILE A 117 -6.97 15.69 -10.43
CA ILE A 117 -6.90 16.11 -9.02
C ILE A 117 -8.13 16.95 -8.67
N ARG A 118 -8.48 17.91 -9.51
CA ARG A 118 -9.63 18.78 -9.29
C ARG A 118 -10.95 18.00 -9.30
N GLN A 119 -11.12 17.08 -10.25
CA GLN A 119 -12.33 16.26 -10.34
C GLN A 119 -12.46 15.33 -9.12
N VAL A 120 -11.38 14.64 -8.76
CA VAL A 120 -11.36 13.74 -7.61
C VAL A 120 -11.57 14.49 -6.31
N TRP A 121 -10.93 15.65 -6.13
CA TRP A 121 -11.09 16.44 -4.92
C TRP A 121 -12.53 16.92 -4.74
N ARG A 122 -13.17 17.44 -5.80
CA ARG A 122 -14.60 17.83 -5.76
C ARG A 122 -15.51 16.66 -5.43
N ALA A 123 -15.20 15.46 -5.96
CA ALA A 123 -15.97 14.27 -5.60
C ALA A 123 -15.78 13.88 -4.13
N LEU A 124 -14.60 14.11 -3.55
CA LEU A 124 -14.32 13.87 -2.13
C LEU A 124 -14.89 14.96 -1.21
N ASP A 125 -15.18 16.15 -1.71
CA ASP A 125 -15.89 17.20 -0.98
C ASP A 125 -17.42 16.92 -0.89
N GLU A 126 -17.96 16.14 -1.83
CA GLU A 126 -19.37 15.71 -1.86
C GLU A 126 -19.47 14.16 -1.86
N PRO A 127 -18.91 13.46 -0.83
CA PRO A 127 -18.68 12.02 -0.90
C PRO A 127 -19.98 11.22 -0.99
N GLU A 128 -21.06 11.66 -0.35
CA GLU A 128 -22.35 10.98 -0.35
C GLU A 128 -22.92 10.80 -1.77
N ARG A 129 -22.67 11.75 -2.66
CA ARG A 129 -23.06 11.67 -4.07
C ARG A 129 -22.41 10.50 -4.82
N TYR A 130 -21.31 10.00 -4.29
CA TYR A 130 -20.50 8.94 -4.88
C TYR A 130 -20.51 7.65 -4.05
N GLU A 131 -21.44 7.54 -3.09
CA GLU A 131 -21.54 6.39 -2.17
C GLU A 131 -20.21 6.15 -1.40
N VAL A 132 -19.54 7.23 -1.03
CA VAL A 132 -18.28 7.21 -0.28
C VAL A 132 -18.53 7.75 1.12
N SER A 133 -18.00 7.08 2.15
CA SER A 133 -18.08 7.60 3.51
C SER A 133 -17.20 8.84 3.69
N GLN A 134 -17.59 9.74 4.59
CA GLN A 134 -16.81 10.95 4.91
C GLN A 134 -15.40 10.60 5.39
N ASP A 135 -15.24 9.52 6.17
CA ASP A 135 -13.96 9.04 6.64
C ASP A 135 -13.07 8.56 5.49
N ALA A 136 -13.61 7.83 4.52
CA ALA A 136 -12.87 7.40 3.35
C ALA A 136 -12.47 8.58 2.47
N ALA A 137 -13.35 9.55 2.25
CA ALA A 137 -13.08 10.75 1.49
C ALA A 137 -11.94 11.57 2.13
N THR A 138 -12.05 11.86 3.42
CA THR A 138 -11.03 12.61 4.15
C THR A 138 -9.69 11.87 4.17
N ALA A 139 -9.70 10.56 4.38
CA ALA A 139 -8.49 9.74 4.35
C ALA A 139 -7.80 9.76 2.97
N LEU A 140 -8.56 9.75 1.87
CA LEU A 140 -8.01 9.90 0.51
C LEU A 140 -7.38 11.28 0.29
N CYS A 141 -8.02 12.35 0.74
CA CYS A 141 -7.44 13.69 0.72
C CYS A 141 -6.14 13.76 1.54
N LEU A 142 -6.10 13.12 2.71
CA LEU A 142 -4.88 13.07 3.54
C LEU A 142 -3.75 12.26 2.90
N ILE A 143 -4.04 11.20 2.16
CA ILE A 143 -3.02 10.48 1.40
C ILE A 143 -2.37 11.41 0.36
N LEU A 144 -3.16 12.22 -0.32
CA LEU A 144 -2.66 13.17 -1.30
C LEU A 144 -1.85 14.30 -0.66
N THR A 145 -2.33 14.88 0.46
CA THR A 145 -1.67 16.01 1.12
C THR A 145 -0.40 15.64 1.87
N THR A 146 -0.35 14.43 2.46
CA THR A 146 0.79 13.97 3.29
C THR A 146 1.74 13.04 2.54
N ALA A 147 1.38 12.58 1.36
CA ALA A 147 2.07 11.51 0.63
C ALA A 147 2.22 10.20 1.45
N ALA A 148 1.43 9.99 2.49
CA ALA A 148 1.48 8.81 3.34
C ALA A 148 0.97 7.55 2.62
N ARG A 149 1.34 6.36 3.10
CA ARG A 149 0.76 5.11 2.57
C ARG A 149 -0.70 4.98 2.99
N PRO A 150 -1.60 4.49 2.11
CA PRO A 150 -3.02 4.32 2.44
C PRO A 150 -3.27 3.58 3.76
N GLY A 151 -2.58 2.47 4.00
CA GLY A 151 -2.72 1.72 5.24
C GLY A 151 -2.16 2.42 6.50
N MET A 152 -1.30 3.43 6.34
CA MET A 152 -0.86 4.28 7.46
C MET A 152 -1.97 5.25 7.84
N VAL A 153 -2.60 5.89 6.85
CA VAL A 153 -3.72 6.83 7.08
C VAL A 153 -4.94 6.10 7.63
N ALA A 154 -5.33 4.98 7.03
CA ALA A 154 -6.49 4.20 7.48
C ALA A 154 -6.40 3.73 8.94
N GLY A 155 -5.20 3.45 9.45
CA GLY A 155 -5.02 3.04 10.83
C GLY A 155 -4.51 4.16 11.75
N MET A 156 -4.64 5.43 11.38
CA MET A 156 -4.23 6.57 12.21
C MET A 156 -5.02 6.62 13.52
N THR A 157 -4.33 6.88 14.63
CA THR A 157 -4.97 7.15 15.94
C THR A 157 -4.66 8.57 16.40
N GLY A 158 -5.50 9.12 17.28
CA GLY A 158 -5.28 10.44 17.88
C GLY A 158 -3.97 10.50 18.68
N ALA A 159 -3.59 9.38 19.31
CA ALA A 159 -2.35 9.26 20.08
C ALA A 159 -1.08 9.42 19.24
N GLU A 160 -1.16 9.33 17.92
CA GLU A 160 -0.03 9.56 17.01
C GLU A 160 0.12 11.02 16.59
N LEU A 161 -0.89 11.84 16.82
CA LEU A 161 -0.92 13.25 16.43
C LEU A 161 -0.33 14.11 17.54
N ARG A 162 0.61 14.98 17.20
CA ARG A 162 1.36 15.81 18.13
C ARG A 162 1.26 17.27 17.75
N ASP A 163 1.33 18.14 18.75
CA ASP A 163 1.46 19.60 18.59
C ASP A 163 0.35 20.23 17.71
N LEU A 164 -0.86 19.69 17.79
CA LEU A 164 -2.00 20.16 16.99
C LEU A 164 -2.53 21.53 17.44
N ARG A 165 -2.14 22.00 18.63
CA ARG A 165 -2.60 23.25 19.24
C ARG A 165 -1.42 24.02 19.81
N GLY A 166 -1.41 25.31 19.56
CA GLY A 166 -0.41 26.24 20.13
C GLY A 166 0.97 26.17 19.47
N PRO A 167 1.86 27.06 19.88
CA PRO A 167 3.23 27.07 19.42
C PRO A 167 4.00 25.87 20.02
N SER A 168 4.79 25.21 19.18
CA SER A 168 5.70 24.15 19.59
C SER A 168 6.97 24.19 18.76
N GLU A 169 8.05 23.58 19.24
CA GLU A 169 9.36 23.57 18.56
C GLU A 169 9.27 23.01 17.15
N HIS A 170 8.45 21.96 16.96
CA HIS A 170 8.40 21.23 15.69
C HIS A 170 7.12 21.48 14.88
N GLY A 171 6.12 22.13 15.48
CA GLY A 171 4.82 22.32 14.89
C GLY A 171 4.01 21.03 14.75
N PRO A 172 2.82 21.11 14.17
CA PRO A 172 1.92 19.96 14.03
C PRO A 172 2.55 18.83 13.23
N HIS A 173 2.52 17.62 13.78
CA HIS A 173 3.07 16.45 13.11
C HIS A 173 2.39 15.14 13.50
N TRP A 174 2.55 14.15 12.67
CA TRP A 174 2.08 12.79 12.85
C TRP A 174 3.27 11.87 13.15
N ALA A 175 3.35 11.34 14.36
CA ALA A 175 4.42 10.48 14.86
C ALA A 175 4.00 9.01 14.74
N LEU A 176 4.38 8.36 13.65
CA LEU A 176 4.11 6.93 13.43
C LEU A 176 5.09 6.08 14.24
N PRO A 177 4.61 5.19 15.12
CA PRO A 177 5.46 4.30 15.86
C PRO A 177 6.07 3.20 14.97
N ALA A 178 7.20 2.63 15.41
CA ALA A 178 7.96 1.64 14.64
C ALA A 178 7.15 0.40 14.27
N GLU A 179 6.26 -0.02 15.16
CA GLU A 179 5.39 -1.19 15.00
C GLU A 179 4.42 -1.04 13.82
N ARG A 180 4.04 0.18 13.50
CA ARG A 180 3.19 0.49 12.35
C ARG A 180 3.95 0.65 11.03
N MET A 181 5.26 0.82 11.11
CA MET A 181 6.11 1.01 9.95
C MET A 181 6.60 -0.32 9.39
N LYS A 182 6.50 -0.51 8.07
CA LYS A 182 7.02 -1.72 7.39
C LYS A 182 8.52 -1.92 7.60
N ALA A 183 9.23 -0.84 7.84
CA ALA A 183 10.68 -0.83 8.04
C ALA A 183 11.11 -1.04 9.50
N GLY A 184 10.17 -1.11 10.45
CA GLY A 184 10.46 -1.24 11.86
C GLY A 184 11.15 -0.01 12.49
N SER A 185 11.06 1.17 11.87
CA SER A 185 11.60 2.42 12.39
C SER A 185 10.50 3.46 12.47
N ALA A 186 10.38 4.16 13.61
CA ALA A 186 9.42 5.25 13.77
C ALA A 186 9.64 6.34 12.73
N PHE A 187 8.56 7.00 12.33
CA PHE A 187 8.61 8.03 11.30
C PHE A 187 7.73 9.23 11.68
N ILE A 188 8.21 10.44 11.41
CA ILE A 188 7.49 11.67 11.70
C ILE A 188 7.14 12.38 10.40
N THR A 189 5.84 12.62 10.20
CA THR A 189 5.28 13.31 9.03
C THR A 189 4.79 14.69 9.47
N PRO A 190 5.31 15.79 8.93
CA PRO A 190 4.75 17.11 9.19
C PRO A 190 3.34 17.21 8.65
N LEU A 191 2.48 17.91 9.36
CA LEU A 191 1.10 18.18 8.95
C LEU A 191 0.99 19.63 8.47
N SER A 192 0.66 19.80 7.21
CA SER A 192 0.38 21.10 6.61
C SER A 192 -0.96 21.67 7.10
N GLY A 193 -1.20 22.97 6.87
CA GLY A 193 -2.46 23.61 7.24
C GLY A 193 -3.69 22.92 6.65
N LEU A 194 -3.60 22.48 5.39
CA LEU A 194 -4.67 21.73 4.74
C LEU A 194 -4.90 20.37 5.40
N ALA A 195 -3.84 19.64 5.74
CA ALA A 195 -3.94 18.37 6.46
C ALA A 195 -4.61 18.53 7.83
N LEU A 196 -4.31 19.62 8.54
CA LEU A 196 -4.95 19.93 9.83
C LEU A 196 -6.44 20.27 9.69
N VAL A 197 -6.82 21.03 8.67
CA VAL A 197 -8.23 21.31 8.38
C VAL A 197 -9.02 20.02 8.14
N LEU A 198 -8.44 19.09 7.37
CA LEU A 198 -9.04 17.78 7.09
C LEU A 198 -9.15 16.90 8.35
N LEU A 199 -8.14 16.92 9.22
CA LEU A 199 -8.10 16.04 10.40
C LEU A 199 -9.02 16.49 11.54
N ARG A 200 -9.16 17.80 11.76
CA ARG A 200 -9.84 18.34 12.94
C ARG A 200 -11.24 17.77 13.21
N PRO A 201 -12.12 17.61 12.19
CA PRO A 201 -13.47 17.07 12.41
C PRO A 201 -13.49 15.60 12.89
N HIS A 202 -12.43 14.86 12.64
CA HIS A 202 -12.32 13.42 12.93
C HIS A 202 -11.60 13.12 14.26
N LEU A 203 -11.11 14.15 14.97
CA LEU A 203 -10.44 13.96 16.26
C LEU A 203 -11.45 13.55 17.32
N LYS A 204 -11.18 12.43 17.99
CA LYS A 204 -12.01 11.86 19.05
C LYS A 204 -11.45 12.22 20.44
N ALA A 205 -12.32 12.14 21.47
CA ALA A 205 -11.90 12.38 22.85
C ALA A 205 -10.91 11.32 23.35
N ASP A 206 -11.11 10.07 22.94
CA ASP A 206 -10.17 8.98 23.22
C ASP A 206 -9.00 9.04 22.20
N PRO A 207 -7.78 9.30 22.66
CA PRO A 207 -6.62 9.39 21.78
C PRO A 207 -6.23 8.05 21.16
N ASP A 208 -6.58 6.93 21.77
CA ASP A 208 -6.25 5.60 21.24
C ASP A 208 -7.28 5.11 20.21
N ALA A 209 -8.43 5.78 20.14
CA ALA A 209 -9.42 5.49 19.12
C ALA A 209 -8.87 5.78 17.70
N PRO A 210 -9.27 4.98 16.70
CA PRO A 210 -8.94 5.28 15.31
C PRO A 210 -9.56 6.62 14.90
N VAL A 211 -8.78 7.45 14.21
CA VAL A 211 -9.25 8.74 13.66
C VAL A 211 -10.38 8.49 12.67
N PHE A 212 -10.24 7.49 11.82
CA PHE A 212 -11.21 7.08 10.81
C PHE A 212 -11.81 5.72 11.12
N ASP A 213 -13.11 5.57 10.93
CA ASP A 213 -13.79 4.28 10.98
C ASP A 213 -13.79 3.66 9.59
N LEU A 214 -12.72 2.90 9.29
CA LEU A 214 -12.46 2.35 7.97
C LEU A 214 -12.23 0.84 8.00
N GLY A 215 -13.00 0.15 7.21
CA GLY A 215 -12.79 -1.25 6.89
C GLY A 215 -11.58 -1.44 5.95
N ARG A 216 -11.23 -2.70 5.74
CA ARG A 216 -10.02 -3.10 5.00
C ARG A 216 -9.95 -2.57 3.57
N ASN A 217 -11.08 -2.46 2.89
CA ASN A 217 -11.17 -2.15 1.47
C ASN A 217 -11.76 -0.77 1.18
N ASP A 218 -12.28 -0.06 2.19
CA ASP A 218 -13.08 1.15 2.00
C ASP A 218 -12.40 2.21 1.12
N LEU A 219 -11.11 2.45 1.32
CA LEU A 219 -10.35 3.37 0.47
C LEU A 219 -10.28 2.91 -1.00
N GLN A 220 -10.18 1.60 -1.23
CA GLN A 220 -10.16 1.04 -2.58
C GLN A 220 -11.54 1.10 -3.23
N ASP A 221 -12.58 0.85 -2.46
CA ASP A 221 -13.96 0.84 -2.95
C ASP A 221 -14.41 2.28 -3.20
N ALA A 222 -14.07 3.23 -2.33
CA ALA A 222 -14.27 4.67 -2.59
C ALA A 222 -13.60 5.13 -3.89
N ALA A 223 -12.34 4.75 -4.11
CA ALA A 223 -11.66 5.08 -5.36
C ALA A 223 -12.35 4.47 -6.59
N LYS A 224 -12.88 3.24 -6.50
CA LYS A 224 -13.62 2.59 -7.59
C LYS A 224 -14.95 3.30 -7.87
N SER A 225 -15.72 3.66 -6.83
CA SER A 225 -16.98 4.41 -6.97
C SER A 225 -16.77 5.73 -7.71
N ILE A 226 -15.77 6.51 -7.28
CA ILE A 226 -15.43 7.79 -7.94
C ILE A 226 -14.99 7.56 -9.39
N VAL A 227 -14.12 6.57 -9.66
CA VAL A 227 -13.69 6.23 -11.03
C VAL A 227 -14.85 5.88 -11.93
N ALA A 228 -15.80 5.09 -11.44
CA ALA A 228 -16.97 4.66 -12.19
C ALA A 228 -17.90 5.85 -12.48
N ALA A 229 -18.21 6.67 -11.47
CA ALA A 229 -19.12 7.81 -11.59
C ALA A 229 -18.57 8.89 -12.51
N LEU A 230 -17.28 9.20 -12.42
CA LEU A 230 -16.62 10.22 -13.25
C LEU A 230 -16.15 9.68 -14.61
N LYS A 231 -16.30 8.39 -14.89
CA LYS A 231 -15.82 7.72 -16.12
C LYS A 231 -14.36 8.04 -16.45
N MET A 232 -13.53 8.15 -15.41
CA MET A 232 -12.13 8.53 -15.55
C MET A 232 -11.22 7.29 -15.62
N GLU A 233 -9.97 7.49 -16.03
CA GLU A 233 -8.98 6.43 -15.98
C GLU A 233 -8.81 5.91 -14.55
N ARG A 234 -8.75 4.58 -14.41
CA ARG A 234 -8.65 3.91 -13.11
C ARG A 234 -7.44 4.40 -12.31
N TRP A 235 -7.66 4.82 -11.09
CA TRP A 235 -6.64 5.11 -10.11
C TRP A 235 -6.91 4.35 -8.79
N THR A 236 -5.93 4.33 -7.91
CA THR A 236 -5.97 3.68 -6.61
C THR A 236 -5.51 4.65 -5.53
N PRO A 237 -5.80 4.42 -4.23
CA PRO A 237 -5.29 5.26 -3.15
C PRO A 237 -3.76 5.42 -3.17
N HIS A 238 -3.02 4.43 -3.68
CA HIS A 238 -1.57 4.53 -3.80
C HIS A 238 -1.13 5.50 -4.91
N ASP A 239 -1.96 5.69 -5.93
CA ASP A 239 -1.67 6.65 -7.01
C ASP A 239 -1.82 8.11 -6.53
N LEU A 240 -2.62 8.39 -5.48
CA LEU A 240 -2.66 9.70 -4.81
C LEU A 240 -1.30 10.05 -4.17
N ARG A 241 -0.69 9.07 -3.51
CA ARG A 241 0.66 9.23 -2.96
C ARG A 241 1.70 9.45 -4.07
N ARG A 242 1.57 8.77 -5.22
CA ARG A 242 2.42 9.03 -6.39
C ARG A 242 2.20 10.42 -6.96
N THR A 243 0.95 10.87 -6.97
CA THR A 243 0.59 12.22 -7.41
C THR A 243 1.31 13.27 -6.56
N ALA A 244 1.30 13.14 -5.23
CA ALA A 244 2.05 14.03 -4.34
C ALA A 244 3.56 14.00 -4.64
N ALA A 245 4.13 12.82 -4.87
CA ALA A 245 5.53 12.68 -5.25
C ALA A 245 5.83 13.36 -6.60
N THR A 246 4.93 13.25 -7.58
CA THR A 246 5.07 13.91 -8.90
C THR A 246 4.95 15.43 -8.80
N ILE A 247 4.11 15.95 -7.88
CA ILE A 247 4.06 17.40 -7.59
C ILE A 247 5.43 17.90 -7.11
N LEU A 248 6.08 17.16 -6.20
CA LEU A 248 7.39 17.52 -5.68
C LEU A 248 8.51 17.39 -6.74
N ASP A 249 8.46 16.35 -7.57
CA ASP A 249 9.39 16.17 -8.69
C ASP A 249 9.32 17.35 -9.66
N ARG A 250 8.13 17.78 -10.02
CA ARG A 250 7.89 18.99 -10.85
C ARG A 250 8.32 20.29 -10.17
N ALA A 251 8.33 20.32 -8.83
CA ALA A 251 8.84 21.45 -8.06
C ALA A 251 10.37 21.43 -7.91
N GLY A 252 11.07 20.46 -8.50
CA GLY A 252 12.52 20.37 -8.56
C GLY A 252 13.19 19.61 -7.41
N TYR A 253 12.42 18.91 -6.56
CA TYR A 253 13.00 18.07 -5.53
C TYR A 253 13.60 16.78 -6.11
N SER A 254 14.78 16.40 -5.63
CA SER A 254 15.44 15.17 -6.02
C SER A 254 14.68 13.92 -5.52
N LEU A 255 14.87 12.79 -6.20
CA LEU A 255 14.29 11.50 -5.79
C LEU A 255 14.69 11.12 -4.36
N GLU A 256 15.88 11.52 -3.91
CA GLU A 256 16.31 11.28 -2.53
C GLU A 256 15.50 12.10 -1.52
N GLN A 257 15.27 13.38 -1.79
CA GLN A 257 14.46 14.26 -0.96
C GLN A 257 13.01 13.78 -0.91
N ILE A 258 12.40 13.47 -2.06
CA ILE A 258 11.07 12.88 -2.15
C ILE A 258 11.02 11.56 -1.37
N GLY A 259 12.04 10.70 -1.50
CA GLY A 259 12.18 9.48 -0.73
C GLY A 259 12.16 9.69 0.79
N ALA A 260 12.71 10.82 1.27
CA ALA A 260 12.67 11.18 2.68
C ALA A 260 11.24 11.48 3.17
N LEU A 261 10.39 12.15 2.38
CA LEU A 261 8.97 12.35 2.69
C LEU A 261 8.18 11.04 2.60
N LEU A 262 8.50 10.22 1.63
CA LEU A 262 7.84 8.93 1.39
C LEU A 262 8.23 7.85 2.41
N ALA A 263 9.05 8.11 3.41
CA ALA A 263 9.57 7.09 4.34
C ALA A 263 10.14 5.88 3.57
N HIS A 264 10.92 6.13 2.52
CA HIS A 264 11.70 5.10 1.85
C HIS A 264 12.97 4.87 2.67
N THR A 265 13.09 3.69 3.28
CA THR A 265 14.24 3.35 4.11
C THR A 265 15.52 3.23 3.28
N ARG A 266 16.55 3.95 3.68
CA ARG A 266 17.93 3.59 3.35
C ARG A 266 18.30 2.36 4.18
N LYS A 267 18.82 1.32 3.55
CA LYS A 267 19.44 0.20 4.27
C LYS A 267 20.76 0.70 4.85
N GLY A 268 20.92 0.67 6.17
CA GLY A 268 22.16 1.01 6.84
C GLY A 268 21.99 1.38 8.32
N VAL A 269 23.07 1.36 9.07
CA VAL A 269 23.13 1.58 10.53
C VAL A 269 22.67 3.01 10.94
N THR A 270 22.68 3.96 10.03
CA THR A 270 22.33 5.38 10.26
C THR A 270 20.84 5.64 10.49
N ALA A 271 19.97 4.64 10.26
CA ALA A 271 18.51 4.80 10.37
C ALA A 271 18.00 5.03 11.81
N VAL A 272 18.79 4.67 12.82
CA VAL A 272 18.37 4.74 14.23
C VAL A 272 18.39 6.17 14.78
N TYR A 273 19.29 7.01 14.29
CA TYR A 273 19.50 8.39 14.80
C TYR A 273 18.75 9.47 14.03
N ALA A 274 18.06 9.12 12.95
CA ALA A 274 17.55 10.07 11.95
C ALA A 274 16.05 10.36 12.06
N ARG A 275 15.42 10.30 13.26
CA ARG A 275 13.97 10.55 13.40
C ARG A 275 13.58 11.96 12.96
N TRP A 276 14.36 12.95 13.38
CA TRP A 276 14.20 14.37 13.04
C TRP A 276 15.07 14.81 11.86
N ASP A 277 15.98 13.94 11.41
CA ASP A 277 16.76 14.21 10.20
C ASP A 277 15.83 14.52 9.04
N LYS A 278 16.09 15.61 8.37
CA LYS A 278 15.28 16.12 7.24
C LYS A 278 13.81 16.46 7.61
N PHE A 279 13.48 16.69 8.90
CA PHE A 279 12.12 17.09 9.26
C PHE A 279 11.73 18.42 8.63
N ASP A 280 12.62 19.41 8.68
CA ASP A 280 12.39 20.73 8.07
C ASP A 280 12.21 20.62 6.55
N LEU A 281 13.04 19.82 5.89
CA LEU A 281 12.88 19.53 4.46
C LEU A 281 11.52 18.88 4.17
N ARG A 282 11.07 17.93 5.01
CA ARG A 282 9.75 17.31 4.84
C ARG A 282 8.63 18.33 5.07
N ARG A 283 8.79 19.25 6.01
CA ARG A 283 7.83 20.34 6.28
C ARG A 283 7.73 21.28 5.09
N GLU A 284 8.86 21.67 4.51
CA GLU A 284 8.91 22.47 3.28
C GLU A 284 8.17 21.74 2.13
N MET A 285 8.48 20.48 1.89
CA MET A 285 7.81 19.68 0.86
C MET A 285 6.29 19.55 1.10
N ALA A 286 5.85 19.36 2.35
CA ALA A 286 4.42 19.30 2.70
C ALA A 286 3.73 20.65 2.37
N THR A 287 4.40 21.78 2.62
CA THR A 287 3.91 23.12 2.25
C THR A 287 3.83 23.30 0.73
N VAL A 288 4.79 22.79 -0.02
CA VAL A 288 4.78 22.81 -1.49
C VAL A 288 3.61 21.98 -2.06
N VAL A 289 3.38 20.78 -1.52
CA VAL A 289 2.22 19.96 -1.92
C VAL A 289 0.91 20.71 -1.62
N GLU A 290 0.75 21.27 -0.42
CA GLU A 290 -0.44 22.05 -0.07
C GLU A 290 -0.64 23.23 -1.01
N ARG A 291 0.38 24.03 -1.27
CA ARG A 291 0.30 25.18 -2.18
C ARG A 291 -0.14 24.75 -3.58
N SER A 292 0.48 23.72 -4.14
CA SER A 292 0.12 23.18 -5.46
C SER A 292 -1.33 22.69 -5.51
N LEU A 293 -1.81 22.04 -4.44
CA LEU A 293 -3.19 21.60 -4.36
C LEU A 293 -4.14 22.81 -4.29
N ARG A 294 -3.86 23.81 -3.44
CA ARG A 294 -4.70 25.03 -3.36
C ARG A 294 -4.77 25.78 -4.68
N GLU A 295 -3.66 25.95 -5.38
CA GLU A 295 -3.61 26.55 -6.71
C GLU A 295 -4.42 25.73 -7.73
N THR A 296 -4.29 24.41 -7.71
CA THR A 296 -5.05 23.50 -8.55
C THR A 296 -6.56 23.63 -8.31
N LEU A 297 -6.99 23.74 -7.07
CA LEU A 297 -8.39 23.81 -6.69
C LEU A 297 -9.01 25.20 -6.93
N ALA A 298 -8.20 26.26 -6.81
CA ALA A 298 -8.64 27.64 -7.05
C ALA A 298 -8.77 27.99 -8.54
N SER A 299 -8.00 27.31 -9.43
CA SER A 299 -8.07 27.60 -10.87
C SER A 299 -9.38 27.07 -11.47
N GLU A 300 -10.12 27.93 -12.16
CA GLU A 300 -11.30 27.51 -12.93
C GLU A 300 -10.91 26.49 -14.01
N PRO A 301 -11.78 25.50 -14.30
CA PRO A 301 -11.55 24.65 -15.45
C PRO A 301 -11.50 25.53 -16.70
N ALA A 302 -10.40 25.46 -17.47
CA ALA A 302 -10.34 26.11 -18.76
C ALA A 302 -11.60 25.70 -19.54
N ALA A 303 -12.39 26.70 -19.97
CA ALA A 303 -13.55 26.45 -20.78
C ALA A 303 -13.13 25.59 -21.96
N ILE A 304 -13.74 24.41 -22.09
CA ILE A 304 -13.58 23.57 -23.27
C ILE A 304 -14.12 24.43 -24.42
N LYS A 305 -13.22 25.01 -25.22
CA LYS A 305 -13.61 25.58 -26.49
C LYS A 305 -14.11 24.41 -27.33
N THR A 306 -15.42 24.20 -27.32
CA THR A 306 -16.12 23.41 -28.32
C THR A 306 -15.76 24.05 -29.66
N ALA A 307 -14.87 23.42 -30.41
CA ALA A 307 -14.69 23.73 -31.81
C ALA A 307 -16.02 23.41 -32.52
N ALA A 308 -16.63 24.44 -33.05
CA ALA A 308 -17.79 24.36 -33.94
C ALA A 308 -17.39 23.72 -35.28
#